data_bb9537c59bab3672a78190a41c821329
#
_entry.id   bb9537c59bab3672a78190a41c821329
#
_cell.length_a   1.000
_cell.length_b   1.000
_cell.length_c   1.000
_cell.angle_alpha   90.00
_cell.angle_beta   90.00
_cell.angle_gamma   90.00
#
_symmetry.space_group_name_H-M   'P 1'
#
loop_
_entity.id
_entity.type
_entity.pdbx_description
1 polymer ?
#
loop_
_entity_poly.entity_id
_entity_poly.type
_entity_poly.pdbx_seq_one_letter_code
_entity_poly.pdbx_strand_id
1 'polypeptide(L)'
;GTLMTQIKEGAKCNIFFSAGVSQMDELQAGFDGGDIVEGSRRDLLNNQVCLVTWKGSDTKVTDFSNLSLAKNMALADQTVPVGQYTRKALINAGMAGSEYTEVDQLTDDVISKALGGLEINNCANVGAVASAVAEGANEVGTVYYSDTFGYEDQLDIIEQLPNSLTGDVIYPVAAVESDHTSDEELEASEDFLTYLQSEEAVKLFEKYHFTVQ
;
A
#
# COMPACT_ATOMS: atom_id res chain seq x y z
N GLY A 1 6.19 1.83 8.44
CA GLY A 1 7.55 2.25 8.82
C GLY A 1 7.58 3.04 10.11
N THR A 2 7.18 4.32 10.09
CA THR A 2 7.31 5.22 11.25
C THR A 2 6.65 4.69 12.53
N LEU A 3 5.41 4.21 12.47
CA LEU A 3 4.71 3.64 13.63
C LEU A 3 5.41 2.40 14.16
N MET A 4 5.85 1.51 13.28
CA MET A 4 6.62 0.32 13.66
C MET A 4 7.90 0.71 14.41
N THR A 5 8.65 1.71 13.91
CA THR A 5 9.84 2.23 14.60
C THR A 5 9.51 2.78 15.98
N GLN A 6 8.43 3.56 16.11
CA GLN A 6 7.98 4.08 17.40
C GLN A 6 7.62 2.97 18.39
N ILE A 7 6.94 1.91 17.93
CA ILE A 7 6.63 0.74 18.78
C ILE A 7 7.93 0.08 19.26
N LYS A 8 8.89 -0.15 18.37
CA LYS A 8 10.19 -0.70 18.72
C LYS A 8 11.01 0.18 19.66
N GLU A 9 10.77 1.49 19.67
CA GLU A 9 11.35 2.46 20.58
C GLU A 9 10.56 2.60 21.91
N GLY A 10 9.55 1.75 22.15
CA GLY A 10 8.80 1.67 23.39
C GLY A 10 7.52 2.53 23.42
N ALA A 11 7.05 3.03 22.28
CA ALA A 11 5.73 3.67 22.24
C ALA A 11 4.62 2.65 22.54
N LYS A 12 3.71 3.01 23.44
CA LYS A 12 2.59 2.14 23.79
C LYS A 12 1.69 1.91 22.57
N CYS A 13 1.45 0.64 22.29
CA CYS A 13 0.59 0.19 21.20
C CYS A 13 -0.14 -1.07 21.64
N ASN A 14 -1.45 -1.12 21.47
CA ASN A 14 -2.26 -2.30 21.80
C ASN A 14 -2.70 -3.05 20.53
N ILE A 15 -2.86 -2.33 19.42
CA ILE A 15 -3.19 -2.89 18.12
C ILE A 15 -2.30 -2.25 17.05
N PHE A 16 -1.64 -3.08 16.26
CA PHE A 16 -0.93 -2.63 15.06
C PHE A 16 -1.65 -3.12 13.81
N PHE A 17 -2.06 -2.17 12.97
CA PHE A 17 -2.69 -2.44 11.69
C PHE A 17 -1.80 -1.89 10.58
N SER A 18 -1.27 -2.76 9.73
CA SER A 18 -0.27 -2.40 8.72
C SER A 18 -0.84 -2.43 7.30
N ALA A 19 -0.42 -1.50 6.46
CA ALA A 19 -0.72 -1.50 5.03
C ALA A 19 0.17 -2.45 4.20
N GLY A 20 0.91 -3.33 4.86
CA GLY A 20 1.76 -4.34 4.24
C GLY A 20 2.30 -5.33 5.26
N VAL A 21 2.62 -6.54 4.80
CA VAL A 21 3.03 -7.66 5.65
C VAL A 21 4.42 -7.48 6.23
N SER A 22 5.36 -6.83 5.52
CA SER A 22 6.76 -6.74 5.94
C SER A 22 6.94 -6.06 7.29
N GLN A 23 6.19 -5.00 7.58
CA GLN A 23 6.25 -4.31 8.87
C GLN A 23 5.67 -5.15 10.00
N MET A 24 4.64 -5.94 9.72
CA MET A 24 4.07 -6.89 10.68
C MET A 24 5.04 -8.04 10.94
N ASP A 25 5.67 -8.58 9.90
CA ASP A 25 6.67 -9.65 10.01
C ASP A 25 7.88 -9.18 10.83
N GLU A 26 8.29 -7.93 10.65
CA GLU A 26 9.40 -7.34 11.41
C GLU A 26 9.07 -7.16 12.89
N LEU A 27 7.83 -6.77 13.24
CA LEU A 27 7.40 -6.73 14.64
C LEU A 27 7.26 -8.14 15.22
N GLN A 28 6.73 -9.09 14.46
CA GLN A 28 6.55 -10.48 14.89
C GLN A 28 7.87 -11.22 15.08
N ALA A 29 8.97 -10.72 14.51
CA ALA A 29 10.31 -11.23 14.79
C ALA A 29 10.82 -10.88 16.22
N GLY A 30 10.03 -10.06 16.96
CA GLY A 30 10.32 -9.60 18.30
C GLY A 30 11.07 -8.26 18.35
N PHE A 31 10.87 -7.52 19.43
CA PHE A 31 11.56 -6.26 19.72
C PHE A 31 11.75 -6.07 21.22
N ASP A 32 12.70 -5.23 21.62
CA ASP A 32 12.99 -5.00 23.04
C ASP A 32 11.76 -4.41 23.75
N GLY A 33 11.29 -5.10 24.80
CA GLY A 33 10.20 -4.66 25.66
C GLY A 33 8.78 -4.93 25.12
N GLY A 34 8.63 -5.75 24.08
CA GLY A 34 7.31 -6.13 23.58
C GLY A 34 7.32 -7.19 22.48
N ASP A 35 6.12 -7.64 22.10
CA ASP A 35 5.92 -8.62 21.04
C ASP A 35 4.51 -8.50 20.42
N ILE A 36 4.31 -9.18 19.31
CA ILE A 36 2.97 -9.49 18.80
C ILE A 36 2.38 -10.63 19.65
N VAL A 37 1.18 -10.42 20.20
CA VAL A 37 0.48 -11.44 20.97
C VAL A 37 0.30 -12.70 20.13
N GLU A 38 0.75 -13.84 20.65
CA GLU A 38 0.72 -15.12 19.93
C GLU A 38 -0.70 -15.47 19.48
N GLY A 39 -0.87 -15.81 18.20
CA GLY A 39 -2.15 -16.17 17.62
C GLY A 39 -3.12 -15.00 17.37
N SER A 40 -2.75 -13.75 17.70
CA SER A 40 -3.60 -12.58 17.48
C SER A 40 -3.58 -12.05 16.04
N ARG A 41 -2.51 -12.33 15.29
CA ARG A 41 -2.37 -11.85 13.91
C ARG A 41 -3.49 -12.37 13.00
N ARG A 42 -4.07 -11.46 12.22
CA ARG A 42 -5.04 -11.73 11.16
C ARG A 42 -4.59 -11.01 9.90
N ASP A 43 -4.57 -11.70 8.77
CA ASP A 43 -4.43 -11.09 7.44
C ASP A 43 -5.85 -10.64 7.03
N LEU A 44 -6.27 -9.47 7.53
CA LEU A 44 -7.68 -9.08 7.61
C LEU A 44 -8.23 -8.56 6.29
N LEU A 45 -7.48 -7.67 5.61
CA LEU A 45 -7.97 -7.01 4.41
C LEU A 45 -7.06 -7.25 3.23
N ASN A 46 -7.68 -7.34 2.05
CA ASN A 46 -7.01 -7.21 0.77
C ASN A 46 -7.31 -5.85 0.14
N ASN A 47 -6.33 -5.34 -0.58
CA ASN A 47 -6.44 -4.16 -1.41
C ASN A 47 -5.90 -4.46 -2.81
N GLN A 48 -6.05 -3.52 -3.73
CA GLN A 48 -5.44 -3.60 -5.07
C GLN A 48 -4.71 -2.31 -5.39
N VAL A 49 -3.62 -2.41 -6.14
CA VAL A 49 -2.99 -1.24 -6.75
C VAL A 49 -3.79 -0.86 -7.98
N CYS A 50 -4.10 0.41 -8.11
CA CYS A 50 -4.78 0.99 -9.26
C CYS A 50 -3.85 1.95 -10.00
N LEU A 51 -3.83 1.86 -11.32
CA LEU A 51 -3.33 2.91 -12.18
C LEU A 51 -4.46 3.91 -12.40
N VAL A 52 -4.21 5.18 -12.05
CA VAL A 52 -5.21 6.25 -12.13
C VAL A 52 -4.72 7.41 -13.00
N THR A 53 -5.68 8.17 -13.50
CA THR A 53 -5.49 9.46 -14.18
C THR A 53 -6.49 10.48 -13.63
N TRP A 54 -6.29 11.78 -13.89
CA TRP A 54 -7.26 12.78 -13.50
C TRP A 54 -8.52 12.70 -14.37
N LYS A 55 -9.64 13.07 -13.79
CA LYS A 55 -10.99 12.98 -14.40
C LYS A 55 -11.07 13.75 -15.68
N GLY A 56 -11.43 13.06 -16.77
CA GLY A 56 -11.53 13.66 -18.10
C GLY A 56 -10.18 13.90 -18.79
N SER A 57 -9.13 13.21 -18.36
CA SER A 57 -7.82 13.20 -19.02
C SER A 57 -7.92 12.72 -20.47
N ASP A 58 -7.08 13.27 -21.34
CA ASP A 58 -6.89 12.81 -22.73
C ASP A 58 -5.69 11.85 -22.86
N THR A 59 -5.30 11.22 -21.74
CA THR A 59 -4.17 10.28 -21.69
C THR A 59 -4.29 9.19 -22.76
N LYS A 60 -3.15 8.75 -23.27
CA LYS A 60 -3.06 7.60 -24.20
C LYS A 60 -2.79 6.29 -23.49
N VAL A 61 -2.59 6.36 -22.16
CA VAL A 61 -2.42 5.17 -21.32
C VAL A 61 -3.79 4.51 -21.13
N THR A 62 -3.90 3.27 -21.55
CA THR A 62 -5.13 2.47 -21.46
C THR A 62 -4.99 1.30 -20.49
N ASP A 63 -3.77 0.95 -20.13
CA ASP A 63 -3.41 -0.10 -19.17
C ASP A 63 -1.96 0.07 -18.69
N PHE A 64 -1.56 -0.75 -17.73
CA PHE A 64 -0.23 -0.68 -17.12
C PHE A 64 0.89 -0.97 -18.12
N SER A 65 0.64 -1.82 -19.12
CA SER A 65 1.66 -2.23 -20.10
C SER A 65 2.11 -1.11 -21.03
N ASN A 66 1.32 -0.05 -21.17
CA ASN A 66 1.62 1.08 -22.06
C ASN A 66 1.90 2.40 -21.31
N LEU A 67 2.34 2.31 -20.05
CA LEU A 67 2.74 3.46 -19.22
C LEU A 67 3.72 4.43 -19.91
N SER A 68 4.56 3.93 -20.80
CA SER A 68 5.52 4.75 -21.59
C SER A 68 4.84 5.78 -22.50
N LEU A 69 3.52 5.71 -22.69
CA LEU A 69 2.75 6.72 -23.43
C LEU A 69 2.38 7.94 -22.60
N ALA A 70 2.52 7.87 -21.27
CA ALA A 70 2.29 9.01 -20.39
C ALA A 70 3.41 10.04 -20.51
N LYS A 71 3.09 11.31 -20.25
CA LYS A 71 4.06 12.41 -20.19
C LYS A 71 4.86 12.35 -18.90
N ASN A 72 4.17 12.12 -17.78
CA ASN A 72 4.76 12.02 -16.46
C ASN A 72 3.90 11.12 -15.55
N MET A 73 4.53 10.61 -14.51
CA MET A 73 3.92 9.72 -13.53
C MET A 73 4.23 10.15 -12.10
N ALA A 74 3.23 10.26 -11.26
CA ALA A 74 3.41 10.32 -9.82
C ALA A 74 3.63 8.90 -9.27
N LEU A 75 4.76 8.69 -8.60
CA LEU A 75 5.15 7.39 -8.05
C LEU A 75 5.56 7.56 -6.59
N ALA A 76 4.99 6.76 -5.70
CA ALA A 76 5.41 6.77 -4.31
C ALA A 76 6.86 6.27 -4.16
N ASP A 77 7.56 6.84 -3.18
CA ASP A 77 8.93 6.46 -2.85
C ASP A 77 9.07 4.94 -2.66
N GLN A 78 10.25 4.42 -2.94
CA GLN A 78 10.52 2.98 -2.84
C GLN A 78 10.38 2.40 -1.41
N THR A 79 10.39 3.25 -0.38
CA THR A 79 10.16 2.86 1.02
C THR A 79 8.67 2.79 1.38
N VAL A 80 7.81 3.30 0.50
CA VAL A 80 6.34 3.31 0.68
C VAL A 80 5.74 2.04 0.07
N PRO A 81 4.85 1.32 0.78
CA PRO A 81 4.31 0.05 0.29
C PRO A 81 3.73 0.09 -1.13
N VAL A 82 2.90 1.08 -1.50
CA VAL A 82 2.36 1.18 -2.86
C VAL A 82 3.46 1.40 -3.91
N GLY A 83 4.52 2.12 -3.56
CA GLY A 83 5.70 2.29 -4.41
C GLY A 83 6.46 0.98 -4.63
N GLN A 84 6.52 0.12 -3.61
CA GLN A 84 7.11 -1.23 -3.70
C GLN A 84 6.25 -2.13 -4.58
N TYR A 85 4.93 -2.15 -4.38
CA TYR A 85 4.01 -2.94 -5.22
C TYR A 85 4.04 -2.51 -6.69
N THR A 86 4.15 -1.21 -6.96
CA THR A 86 4.28 -0.68 -8.32
C THR A 86 5.58 -1.15 -8.98
N ARG A 87 6.70 -1.08 -8.26
CA ARG A 87 7.99 -1.56 -8.77
C ARG A 87 7.97 -3.06 -9.01
N LYS A 88 7.38 -3.83 -8.11
CA LYS A 88 7.15 -5.26 -8.28
C LYS A 88 6.30 -5.56 -9.53
N ALA A 89 5.26 -4.77 -9.77
CA ALA A 89 4.45 -4.90 -10.98
C ALA A 89 5.26 -4.62 -12.25
N LEU A 90 6.13 -3.62 -12.26
CA LEU A 90 7.03 -3.34 -13.39
C LEU A 90 7.98 -4.51 -13.69
N ILE A 91 8.55 -5.14 -12.64
CA ILE A 91 9.38 -6.34 -12.78
C ILE A 91 8.57 -7.49 -13.37
N ASN A 92 7.43 -7.81 -12.77
CA ASN A 92 6.60 -8.96 -13.15
C ASN A 92 5.97 -8.78 -14.54
N ALA A 93 5.71 -7.55 -14.96
CA ALA A 93 5.29 -7.23 -16.33
C ALA A 93 6.43 -7.25 -17.35
N GLY A 94 7.69 -7.44 -16.92
CA GLY A 94 8.87 -7.39 -17.78
C GLY A 94 9.20 -5.99 -18.32
N MET A 95 8.65 -4.94 -17.71
CA MET A 95 8.81 -3.55 -18.17
C MET A 95 10.08 -2.89 -17.63
N ALA A 96 10.69 -3.45 -16.60
CA ALA A 96 11.90 -2.93 -15.98
C ALA A 96 13.21 -3.39 -16.67
N GLY A 97 13.13 -4.40 -17.55
CA GLY A 97 14.29 -5.12 -18.07
C GLY A 97 14.59 -6.39 -17.27
N SER A 98 15.13 -7.41 -17.95
CA SER A 98 15.32 -8.74 -17.34
C SER A 98 16.46 -8.80 -16.30
N GLU A 99 17.30 -7.79 -16.22
CA GLU A 99 18.39 -7.65 -15.26
C GLU A 99 17.91 -7.21 -13.86
N TYR A 100 16.72 -6.65 -13.75
CA TYR A 100 16.15 -6.18 -12.48
C TYR A 100 15.16 -7.22 -11.93
N THR A 101 15.47 -7.79 -10.81
CA THR A 101 14.68 -8.84 -10.15
C THR A 101 14.17 -8.44 -8.76
N GLU A 102 14.78 -7.41 -8.18
CA GLU A 102 14.44 -6.93 -6.83
C GLU A 102 13.94 -5.49 -6.88
N VAL A 103 12.97 -5.19 -6.03
CA VAL A 103 12.28 -3.89 -5.98
C VAL A 103 13.22 -2.73 -5.67
N ASP A 104 14.21 -2.95 -4.80
CA ASP A 104 15.20 -1.95 -4.38
C ASP A 104 16.17 -1.54 -5.49
N GLN A 105 16.29 -2.35 -6.54
CA GLN A 105 17.09 -2.03 -7.73
C GLN A 105 16.38 -1.01 -8.65
N LEU A 106 15.04 -0.87 -8.54
CA LEU A 106 14.25 0.01 -9.38
C LEU A 106 14.18 1.43 -8.79
N THR A 107 15.25 2.20 -8.95
CA THR A 107 15.22 3.63 -8.69
C THR A 107 14.33 4.36 -9.71
N ASP A 108 13.92 5.58 -9.42
CA ASP A 108 13.09 6.38 -10.33
C ASP A 108 13.79 6.61 -11.68
N ASP A 109 15.11 6.78 -11.68
CA ASP A 109 15.92 6.91 -12.91
C ASP A 109 15.91 5.62 -13.75
N VAL A 110 15.98 4.46 -13.10
CA VAL A 110 15.90 3.15 -13.78
C VAL A 110 14.53 2.99 -14.41
N ILE A 111 13.46 3.29 -13.67
CA ILE A 111 12.08 3.21 -14.17
C ILE A 111 11.88 4.18 -15.34
N SER A 112 12.29 5.44 -15.18
CA SER A 112 12.21 6.45 -16.24
C SER A 112 12.87 5.95 -17.53
N LYS A 113 14.10 5.44 -17.43
CA LYS A 113 14.85 4.91 -18.59
C LYS A 113 14.16 3.70 -19.21
N ALA A 114 13.69 2.75 -18.41
CA ALA A 114 13.02 1.54 -18.88
C ALA A 114 11.69 1.88 -19.59
N LEU A 115 11.01 2.93 -19.18
CA LEU A 115 9.76 3.43 -19.77
C LEU A 115 9.98 4.52 -20.83
N GLY A 116 11.16 4.54 -21.49
CA GLY A 116 11.41 5.42 -22.63
C GLY A 116 11.66 6.88 -22.28
N GLY A 117 12.05 7.18 -21.04
CA GLY A 117 12.28 8.53 -20.54
C GLY A 117 11.04 9.17 -19.90
N LEU A 118 10.07 8.36 -19.44
CA LEU A 118 8.92 8.83 -18.68
C LEU A 118 9.39 9.62 -17.47
N GLU A 119 8.92 10.85 -17.33
CA GLU A 119 9.22 11.68 -16.15
C GLU A 119 8.56 11.10 -14.90
N ILE A 120 9.35 10.78 -13.88
CA ILE A 120 8.88 10.25 -12.60
C ILE A 120 8.92 11.34 -11.54
N ASN A 121 7.79 11.67 -10.94
CA ASN A 121 7.68 12.56 -9.80
C ASN A 121 7.53 11.73 -8.52
N ASN A 122 8.60 11.67 -7.73
CA ASN A 122 8.63 10.94 -6.48
C ASN A 122 7.71 11.59 -5.43
N CYS A 123 6.87 10.79 -4.79
CA CYS A 123 5.91 11.20 -3.78
C CYS A 123 6.20 10.50 -2.44
N ALA A 124 6.17 11.27 -1.36
CA ALA A 124 6.48 10.78 -0.01
C ALA A 124 5.46 9.76 0.56
N ASN A 125 4.26 9.68 -0.01
CA ASN A 125 3.20 8.76 0.41
C ASN A 125 2.13 8.65 -0.69
N VAL A 126 1.20 7.70 -0.54
CA VAL A 126 0.12 7.44 -1.50
C VAL A 126 -0.84 8.63 -1.64
N GLY A 127 -1.14 9.34 -0.56
CA GLY A 127 -2.01 10.53 -0.61
C GLY A 127 -1.41 11.65 -1.47
N ALA A 128 -0.08 11.82 -1.44
CA ALA A 128 0.61 12.76 -2.32
C ALA A 128 0.53 12.34 -3.81
N VAL A 129 0.56 11.03 -4.11
CA VAL A 129 0.32 10.52 -5.47
C VAL A 129 -1.10 10.86 -5.92
N ALA A 130 -2.12 10.52 -5.10
CA ALA A 130 -3.51 10.78 -5.42
C ALA A 130 -3.77 12.26 -5.69
N SER A 131 -3.27 13.15 -4.83
CA SER A 131 -3.40 14.61 -5.00
C SER A 131 -2.70 15.10 -6.27
N ALA A 132 -1.46 14.64 -6.53
CA ALA A 132 -0.70 15.08 -7.71
C ALA A 132 -1.39 14.71 -9.03
N VAL A 133 -2.07 13.56 -9.07
CA VAL A 133 -2.86 13.15 -10.24
C VAL A 133 -4.19 13.90 -10.30
N ALA A 134 -4.93 13.99 -9.18
CA ALA A 134 -6.22 14.66 -9.11
C ALA A 134 -6.15 16.15 -9.51
N GLU A 135 -5.05 16.81 -9.14
CA GLU A 135 -4.77 18.22 -9.49
C GLU A 135 -4.21 18.39 -10.92
N GLY A 136 -3.99 17.31 -11.66
CA GLY A 136 -3.44 17.32 -13.01
C GLY A 136 -1.94 17.66 -13.09
N ALA A 137 -1.22 17.67 -11.97
CA ALA A 137 0.23 17.87 -11.95
C ALA A 137 0.94 16.66 -12.59
N ASN A 138 0.37 15.47 -12.48
CA ASN A 138 0.81 14.26 -13.14
C ASN A 138 -0.30 13.65 -13.98
N GLU A 139 0.08 13.10 -15.15
CA GLU A 139 -0.87 12.48 -16.07
C GLU A 139 -1.43 11.17 -15.51
N VAL A 140 -0.54 10.36 -14.91
CA VAL A 140 -0.91 9.09 -14.30
C VAL A 140 -0.22 8.91 -12.96
N GLY A 141 -0.71 7.97 -12.16
CA GLY A 141 -0.08 7.56 -10.90
C GLY A 141 -0.62 6.22 -10.43
N THR A 142 0.05 5.63 -9.43
CA THR A 142 -0.40 4.39 -8.80
C THR A 142 -0.80 4.62 -7.36
N VAL A 143 -2.02 4.24 -7.03
CA VAL A 143 -2.61 4.34 -5.69
C VAL A 143 -3.24 3.00 -5.31
N TYR A 144 -3.68 2.83 -4.08
CA TYR A 144 -4.55 1.70 -3.76
C TYR A 144 -5.99 1.99 -4.17
N TYR A 145 -6.76 0.93 -4.41
CA TYR A 145 -8.19 1.06 -4.71
C TYR A 145 -8.92 1.77 -3.57
N SER A 146 -8.57 1.50 -2.32
CA SER A 146 -9.13 2.22 -1.17
C SER A 146 -8.85 3.73 -1.18
N ASP A 147 -7.71 4.17 -1.76
CA ASP A 147 -7.37 5.60 -1.83
C ASP A 147 -8.16 6.35 -2.92
N THR A 148 -8.89 5.63 -3.78
CA THR A 148 -9.80 6.26 -4.76
C THR A 148 -11.11 6.69 -4.13
N PHE A 149 -11.44 6.20 -2.92
CA PHE A 149 -12.61 6.64 -2.18
C PHE A 149 -12.51 8.11 -1.81
N GLY A 150 -13.52 8.88 -2.19
CA GLY A 150 -13.54 10.34 -2.03
C GLY A 150 -12.87 11.13 -3.16
N TYR A 151 -12.34 10.43 -4.18
CA TYR A 151 -11.77 11.03 -5.39
C TYR A 151 -12.55 10.69 -6.66
N GLU A 152 -13.77 10.14 -6.56
CA GLU A 152 -14.57 9.65 -7.70
C GLU A 152 -14.86 10.74 -8.75
N ASP A 153 -14.94 12.00 -8.30
CA ASP A 153 -15.13 13.18 -9.14
C ASP A 153 -13.83 13.79 -9.69
N GLN A 154 -12.67 13.29 -9.25
CA GLN A 154 -11.34 13.85 -9.57
C GLN A 154 -10.42 12.86 -10.28
N LEU A 155 -10.60 11.57 -10.05
CA LEU A 155 -9.81 10.50 -10.64
C LEU A 155 -10.66 9.55 -11.48
N ASP A 156 -10.05 9.06 -12.56
CA ASP A 156 -10.51 7.90 -13.32
C ASP A 156 -9.51 6.74 -13.09
N ILE A 157 -10.04 5.55 -12.80
CA ILE A 157 -9.24 4.33 -12.72
C ILE A 157 -9.04 3.82 -14.14
N ILE A 158 -7.78 3.77 -14.58
CA ILE A 158 -7.42 3.18 -15.88
C ILE A 158 -7.43 1.66 -15.76
N GLU A 159 -6.79 1.11 -14.72
CA GLU A 159 -6.70 -0.31 -14.47
C GLU A 159 -6.54 -0.61 -12.97
N GLN A 160 -7.19 -1.67 -12.49
CA GLN A 160 -6.85 -2.32 -11.24
C GLN A 160 -5.85 -3.42 -11.53
N LEU A 161 -4.61 -3.29 -11.04
CA LEU A 161 -3.54 -4.22 -11.36
C LEU A 161 -3.83 -5.61 -10.79
N PRO A 162 -3.71 -6.67 -11.60
CA PRO A 162 -3.95 -8.03 -11.11
C PRO A 162 -2.85 -8.45 -10.11
N ASN A 163 -3.22 -9.30 -9.14
CA ASN A 163 -2.30 -9.84 -8.14
C ASN A 163 -1.12 -10.62 -8.76
N SER A 164 -1.27 -11.11 -10.00
CA SER A 164 -0.14 -11.70 -10.73
C SER A 164 1.01 -10.74 -10.98
N LEU A 165 0.75 -9.42 -10.99
CA LEU A 165 1.75 -8.39 -11.13
C LEU A 165 2.26 -7.88 -9.77
N THR A 166 1.35 -7.55 -8.86
CA THR A 166 1.70 -6.93 -7.56
C THR A 166 2.05 -7.94 -6.47
N GLY A 167 1.53 -9.16 -6.57
CA GLY A 167 1.27 -10.04 -5.44
C GLY A 167 0.04 -9.57 -4.66
N ASP A 168 -0.30 -10.31 -3.60
CA ASP A 168 -1.41 -9.93 -2.73
C ASP A 168 -1.05 -8.69 -1.91
N VAL A 169 -1.96 -7.73 -1.88
CA VAL A 169 -1.84 -6.51 -1.07
C VAL A 169 -2.61 -6.73 0.21
N ILE A 170 -1.94 -7.32 1.19
CA ILE A 170 -2.53 -7.73 2.46
C ILE A 170 -2.31 -6.64 3.52
N TYR A 171 -3.35 -6.36 4.28
CA TYR A 171 -3.34 -5.50 5.46
C TYR A 171 -3.51 -6.37 6.70
N PRO A 172 -2.40 -6.79 7.33
CA PRO A 172 -2.46 -7.55 8.56
C PRO A 172 -2.74 -6.66 9.75
N VAL A 173 -3.44 -7.22 10.74
CA VAL A 173 -3.68 -6.62 12.05
C VAL A 173 -3.28 -7.61 13.14
N ALA A 174 -2.76 -7.12 14.26
CA ALA A 174 -2.42 -7.94 15.42
C ALA A 174 -2.50 -7.13 16.71
N ALA A 175 -2.73 -7.82 17.83
CA ALA A 175 -2.51 -7.25 19.15
C ALA A 175 -1.00 -7.18 19.43
N VAL A 176 -0.62 -6.10 20.10
CA VAL A 176 0.76 -5.83 20.54
C VAL A 176 0.77 -5.78 22.06
N GLU A 177 1.70 -6.48 22.68
CA GLU A 177 1.93 -6.40 24.11
C GLU A 177 3.32 -5.85 24.42
N SER A 178 3.45 -5.26 25.58
CA SER A 178 4.69 -4.75 26.15
C SER A 178 4.68 -4.95 27.65
N ASP A 179 5.80 -4.72 28.32
CA ASP A 179 5.93 -4.78 29.80
C ASP A 179 4.93 -3.89 30.55
N HIS A 180 4.25 -2.98 29.85
CA HIS A 180 3.27 -2.04 30.40
C HIS A 180 1.83 -2.32 29.96
N THR A 181 1.57 -3.43 29.25
CA THR A 181 0.23 -3.82 28.80
C THR A 181 -0.47 -4.59 29.91
N SER A 182 -1.67 -4.16 30.30
CA SER A 182 -2.47 -4.87 31.32
C SER A 182 -3.32 -5.99 30.70
N ASP A 183 -3.79 -6.91 31.57
CA ASP A 183 -4.67 -8.01 31.12
C ASP A 183 -5.99 -7.46 30.51
N GLU A 184 -6.52 -6.36 31.08
CA GLU A 184 -7.74 -5.71 30.55
C GLU A 184 -7.49 -5.10 29.15
N GLU A 185 -6.29 -4.60 28.88
CA GLU A 185 -5.91 -4.08 27.57
C GLU A 185 -5.74 -5.21 26.54
N LEU A 186 -5.21 -6.34 26.95
CA LEU A 186 -5.13 -7.54 26.09
C LEU A 186 -6.53 -8.07 25.75
N GLU A 187 -7.42 -8.17 26.74
CA GLU A 187 -8.82 -8.58 26.52
C GLU A 187 -9.54 -7.61 25.55
N ALA A 188 -9.40 -6.30 25.77
CA ALA A 188 -9.98 -5.28 24.89
C ALA A 188 -9.41 -5.35 23.46
N SER A 189 -8.13 -5.70 23.31
CA SER A 189 -7.49 -5.88 22.01
C SER A 189 -8.07 -7.07 21.24
N GLU A 190 -8.29 -8.20 21.92
CA GLU A 190 -8.90 -9.39 21.32
C GLU A 190 -10.37 -9.15 20.95
N ASP A 191 -11.12 -8.45 21.80
CA ASP A 191 -12.49 -8.03 21.50
C ASP A 191 -12.54 -7.14 20.25
N PHE A 192 -11.60 -6.20 20.14
CA PHE A 192 -11.52 -5.33 18.97
C PHE A 192 -11.14 -6.12 17.70
N LEU A 193 -10.17 -7.04 17.77
CA LEU A 193 -9.82 -7.90 16.65
C LEU A 193 -11.01 -8.76 16.19
N THR A 194 -11.82 -9.23 17.15
CA THR A 194 -13.06 -9.96 16.86
C THR A 194 -14.10 -9.06 16.21
N TYR A 195 -14.27 -7.83 16.70
CA TYR A 195 -15.17 -6.84 16.10
C TYR A 195 -14.81 -6.53 14.66
N LEU A 196 -13.51 -6.41 14.32
CA LEU A 196 -13.07 -6.15 12.95
C LEU A 196 -13.51 -7.23 11.93
N GLN A 197 -13.87 -8.42 12.39
CA GLN A 197 -14.40 -9.51 11.56
C GLN A 197 -15.94 -9.58 11.56
N SER A 198 -16.62 -8.68 12.26
CA SER A 198 -18.08 -8.63 12.31
C SER A 198 -18.68 -8.17 10.98
N GLU A 199 -19.93 -8.55 10.71
CA GLU A 199 -20.66 -8.08 9.51
C GLU A 199 -20.74 -6.56 9.40
N GLU A 200 -20.74 -5.85 10.52
CA GLU A 200 -20.77 -4.39 10.55
C GLU A 200 -19.43 -3.81 10.08
N ALA A 201 -18.32 -4.33 10.61
CA ALA A 201 -16.98 -3.89 10.22
C ALA A 201 -16.68 -4.26 8.75
N VAL A 202 -17.05 -5.46 8.31
CA VAL A 202 -16.92 -5.90 6.91
C VAL A 202 -17.61 -4.93 5.96
N LYS A 203 -18.87 -4.55 6.22
CA LYS A 203 -19.59 -3.56 5.40
C LYS A 203 -18.90 -2.20 5.35
N LEU A 204 -18.25 -1.81 6.45
CA LEU A 204 -17.47 -0.57 6.46
C LEU A 204 -16.22 -0.70 5.59
N PHE A 205 -15.48 -1.79 5.70
CA PHE A 205 -14.30 -2.01 4.86
C PHE A 205 -14.66 -2.05 3.38
N GLU A 206 -15.71 -2.78 2.99
CA GLU A 206 -16.19 -2.85 1.61
C GLU A 206 -16.62 -1.47 1.08
N LYS A 207 -17.26 -0.64 1.92
CA LYS A 207 -17.59 0.74 1.56
C LYS A 207 -16.37 1.56 1.18
N TYR A 208 -15.22 1.30 1.80
CA TYR A 208 -13.95 1.97 1.51
C TYR A 208 -13.06 1.19 0.53
N HIS A 209 -13.66 0.33 -0.28
CA HIS A 209 -13.02 -0.41 -1.36
C HIS A 209 -11.99 -1.47 -0.90
N PHE A 210 -12.08 -1.93 0.35
CA PHE A 210 -11.33 -3.10 0.78
C PHE A 210 -12.12 -4.39 0.57
N THR A 211 -11.41 -5.50 0.40
CA THR A 211 -11.99 -6.84 0.47
C THR A 211 -11.54 -7.50 1.78
N VAL A 212 -12.47 -8.09 2.53
CA VAL A 212 -12.16 -8.82 3.77
C VAL A 212 -11.84 -10.27 3.43
N GLN A 213 -10.80 -10.83 4.07
CA GLN A 213 -10.41 -12.25 3.93
C GLN A 213 -11.27 -13.18 4.80
#